data_a3bae101c5d53e3ab972c1c135cc2750
#
_entry.id   a3bae101c5d53e3ab972c1c135cc2750
#
_cell.length_a   1.000
_cell.length_b   1.000
_cell.length_c   1.000
_cell.angle_alpha   90.00
_cell.angle_beta   90.00
_cell.angle_gamma   90.00
#
_symmetry.space_group_name_H-M   'P 1'
#
loop_
_entity.id
_entity.type
_entity.pdbx_description
1 polymer ?
#
loop_
_entity_poly.entity_id
_entity_poly.type
_entity_poly.pdbx_seq_one_letter_code
_entity_poly.pdbx_strand_id
1 'polypeptide(L)'
;MIDPMNRPRHHYRHGNLKNALRVAARAILDEAGQDNVGLREAARRVGVSPTAAYRHFNNKEALVASVAAEGFRELAAAMEAATEESNPLHGVGLAYVDFALQKRGLFRLMFGPILVQRGKYPELDEAARTVFGLLQRVAVSADEGPREDNSAGMAAWGLVHGLSSLFIDGLVPETYARGMANQILVQRPRPEHNATS
;
A
#
# COMPACT_ATOMS: atom_id res chain seq x y z
N MET A 1 -33.48 39.95 7.98
CA MET A 1 -32.91 39.26 9.18
C MET A 1 -32.92 37.79 8.86
N ILE A 2 -31.78 37.25 8.44
CA ILE A 2 -31.63 35.86 7.95
C ILE A 2 -31.09 35.06 9.13
N ASP A 3 -31.82 34.00 9.52
CA ASP A 3 -31.54 33.12 10.63
C ASP A 3 -30.25 32.30 10.34
N PRO A 4 -29.20 32.36 11.18
CA PRO A 4 -27.92 31.68 10.93
C PRO A 4 -27.91 30.19 11.32
N MET A 5 -29.06 29.55 11.61
CA MET A 5 -29.13 28.20 12.19
C MET A 5 -29.55 27.08 11.24
N ASN A 6 -29.59 27.29 9.92
CA ASN A 6 -29.93 26.20 8.99
C ASN A 6 -28.70 25.75 8.16
N ARG A 7 -27.70 25.18 8.83
CA ARG A 7 -26.73 24.35 8.13
C ARG A 7 -27.34 22.98 7.86
N PRO A 8 -27.41 22.51 6.59
CA PRO A 8 -27.95 21.19 6.29
C PRO A 8 -27.11 20.13 7.03
N ARG A 9 -27.75 19.45 7.99
CA ARG A 9 -27.20 18.22 8.57
C ARG A 9 -27.15 17.21 7.43
N HIS A 10 -25.96 16.98 6.85
CA HIS A 10 -25.75 15.88 5.95
C HIS A 10 -26.15 14.59 6.69
N HIS A 11 -27.32 14.06 6.36
CA HIS A 11 -27.79 12.76 6.80
C HIS A 11 -26.87 11.72 6.15
N TYR A 12 -25.74 11.43 6.79
CA TYR A 12 -24.88 10.32 6.43
C TYR A 12 -25.69 9.03 6.61
N ARG A 13 -26.04 8.36 5.51
CA ARG A 13 -26.66 7.03 5.54
C ARG A 13 -25.75 6.11 6.36
N HIS A 14 -26.27 5.51 7.41
CA HIS A 14 -25.55 4.72 8.43
C HIS A 14 -24.68 3.58 7.86
N GLY A 15 -24.86 3.18 6.58
CA GLY A 15 -24.08 2.14 5.90
C GLY A 15 -22.70 2.57 5.38
N ASN A 16 -22.33 3.86 5.44
CA ASN A 16 -21.07 4.35 4.86
C ASN A 16 -20.12 5.03 5.87
N LEU A 17 -20.45 5.06 7.18
CA LEU A 17 -19.64 5.78 8.16
C LEU A 17 -18.25 5.16 8.34
N LYS A 18 -18.13 3.83 8.31
CA LYS A 18 -16.83 3.13 8.35
C LYS A 18 -15.92 3.61 7.20
N ASN A 19 -16.46 3.69 5.99
CA ASN A 19 -15.73 4.18 4.82
C ASN A 19 -15.38 5.67 4.92
N ALA A 20 -16.31 6.50 5.36
CA ALA A 20 -16.06 7.93 5.55
C ALA A 20 -14.95 8.22 6.57
N LEU A 21 -14.93 7.47 7.67
CA LEU A 21 -13.87 7.56 8.68
C LEU A 21 -12.50 7.13 8.10
N ARG A 22 -12.48 6.07 7.28
CA ARG A 22 -11.26 5.63 6.59
C ARG A 22 -10.76 6.69 5.60
N VAL A 23 -11.66 7.26 4.79
CA VAL A 23 -11.30 8.35 3.83
C VAL A 23 -10.78 9.57 4.59
N ALA A 24 -11.42 9.96 5.69
CA ALA A 24 -10.94 11.06 6.52
C ALA A 24 -9.57 10.75 7.13
N ALA A 25 -9.33 9.52 7.59
CA ALA A 25 -8.04 9.09 8.12
C ALA A 25 -6.95 9.12 7.04
N ARG A 26 -7.29 8.73 5.80
CA ARG A 26 -6.38 8.84 4.66
C ARG A 26 -6.03 10.29 4.35
N ALA A 27 -6.98 11.20 4.33
CA ALA A 27 -6.73 12.63 4.13
C ALA A 27 -5.84 13.21 5.25
N ILE A 28 -6.05 12.79 6.52
CA ILE A 28 -5.17 13.19 7.63
C ILE A 28 -3.75 12.70 7.41
N LEU A 29 -3.58 11.46 6.97
CA LEU A 29 -2.27 10.90 6.65
C LEU A 29 -1.54 11.73 5.59
N ASP A 30 -2.23 12.06 4.51
CA ASP A 30 -1.66 12.78 3.37
C ASP A 30 -1.32 14.24 3.72
N GLU A 31 -2.11 14.91 4.58
CA GLU A 31 -1.94 16.30 4.96
C GLU A 31 -0.97 16.51 6.14
N ALA A 32 -1.06 15.65 7.15
CA ALA A 32 -0.42 15.87 8.46
C ALA A 32 0.49 14.73 8.93
N GLY A 33 0.59 13.64 8.15
CA GLY A 33 1.43 12.50 8.45
C GLY A 33 0.78 11.48 9.42
N GLN A 34 1.47 10.36 9.58
CA GLN A 34 0.96 9.16 10.28
C GLN A 34 0.62 9.41 11.75
N ASP A 35 1.38 10.24 12.45
CA ASP A 35 1.21 10.49 13.89
C ASP A 35 -0.13 11.15 14.19
N ASN A 36 -0.63 11.95 13.26
CA ASN A 36 -1.90 12.67 13.38
C ASN A 36 -3.13 11.82 13.01
N VAL A 37 -2.94 10.65 12.45
CA VAL A 37 -4.06 9.73 12.16
C VAL A 37 -4.69 9.24 13.45
N GLY A 38 -5.97 9.53 13.67
CA GLY A 38 -6.68 9.11 14.87
C GLY A 38 -8.20 9.19 14.74
N LEU A 39 -8.90 8.36 15.53
CA LEU A 39 -10.38 8.25 15.50
C LEU A 39 -11.09 9.56 15.84
N ARG A 40 -10.57 10.32 16.81
CA ARG A 40 -11.20 11.59 17.22
C ARG A 40 -11.13 12.62 16.09
N GLU A 41 -9.99 12.74 15.44
CA GLU A 41 -9.80 13.67 14.34
C GLU A 41 -10.57 13.22 13.09
N ALA A 42 -10.57 11.92 12.76
CA ALA A 42 -11.39 11.38 11.68
C ALA A 42 -12.89 11.64 11.93
N ALA A 43 -13.38 11.41 13.16
CA ALA A 43 -14.77 11.70 13.55
C ALA A 43 -15.11 13.18 13.38
N ARG A 44 -14.22 14.08 13.84
CA ARG A 44 -14.37 15.53 13.69
C ARG A 44 -14.49 15.94 12.22
N ARG A 45 -13.66 15.40 11.34
CA ARG A 45 -13.70 15.70 9.88
C ARG A 45 -14.98 15.20 9.22
N VAL A 46 -15.48 14.04 9.65
CA VAL A 46 -16.74 13.47 9.14
C VAL A 46 -17.98 14.15 9.75
N GLY A 47 -17.82 14.94 10.83
CA GLY A 47 -18.93 15.62 11.51
C GLY A 47 -19.75 14.69 12.41
N VAL A 48 -19.13 13.66 12.99
CA VAL A 48 -19.79 12.71 13.90
C VAL A 48 -19.15 12.76 15.29
N SER A 49 -19.87 12.22 16.30
CA SER A 49 -19.28 12.09 17.63
C SER A 49 -18.17 11.04 17.66
N PRO A 50 -17.15 11.20 18.53
CA PRO A 50 -16.14 10.16 18.73
C PRO A 50 -16.75 8.81 19.09
N THR A 51 -17.82 8.77 19.90
CA THR A 51 -18.54 7.53 20.24
C THR A 51 -19.09 6.82 19.01
N ALA A 52 -19.56 7.56 17.99
CA ALA A 52 -20.01 6.95 16.74
C ALA A 52 -18.84 6.30 15.97
N ALA A 53 -17.67 6.94 15.97
CA ALA A 53 -16.47 6.36 15.33
C ALA A 53 -16.00 5.07 16.02
N TYR A 54 -16.02 5.04 17.37
CA TYR A 54 -15.63 3.85 18.14
C TYR A 54 -16.56 2.64 17.95
N ARG A 55 -17.78 2.83 17.43
CA ARG A 55 -18.66 1.71 17.04
C ARG A 55 -18.19 1.00 15.76
N HIS A 56 -17.35 1.64 14.95
CA HIS A 56 -16.84 1.10 13.69
C HIS A 56 -15.39 0.65 13.78
N PHE A 57 -14.60 1.30 14.63
CA PHE A 57 -13.19 0.97 14.86
C PHE A 57 -12.93 0.96 16.37
N ASN A 58 -12.55 -0.18 16.92
CA ASN A 58 -12.36 -0.36 18.36
C ASN A 58 -11.22 0.52 18.92
N ASN A 59 -10.22 0.85 18.08
CA ASN A 59 -9.05 1.63 18.47
C ASN A 59 -8.41 2.31 17.24
N LYS A 60 -7.34 3.12 17.48
CA LYS A 60 -6.56 3.78 16.42
C LYS A 60 -5.97 2.76 15.46
N GLU A 61 -5.45 1.65 15.96
CA GLU A 61 -4.79 0.61 15.17
C GLU A 61 -5.76 -0.03 14.18
N ALA A 62 -7.02 -0.26 14.55
CA ALA A 62 -8.04 -0.79 13.64
C ALA A 62 -8.35 0.19 12.50
N LEU A 63 -8.38 1.50 12.77
CA LEU A 63 -8.52 2.52 11.73
C LEU A 63 -7.30 2.54 10.81
N VAL A 64 -6.09 2.54 11.37
CA VAL A 64 -4.83 2.51 10.62
C VAL A 64 -4.74 1.25 9.77
N ALA A 65 -5.11 0.08 10.31
CA ALA A 65 -5.15 -1.18 9.56
C ALA A 65 -6.11 -1.12 8.37
N SER A 66 -7.25 -0.44 8.51
CA SER A 66 -8.19 -0.27 7.40
C SER A 66 -7.66 0.64 6.29
N VAL A 67 -6.89 1.68 6.65
CA VAL A 67 -6.18 2.56 5.69
C VAL A 67 -5.07 1.78 4.99
N ALA A 68 -4.28 1.00 5.72
CA ALA A 68 -3.24 0.14 5.15
C ALA A 68 -3.82 -0.90 4.20
N ALA A 69 -4.93 -1.55 4.56
CA ALA A 69 -5.61 -2.53 3.70
C ALA A 69 -6.04 -1.91 2.37
N GLU A 70 -6.56 -0.67 2.39
CA GLU A 70 -6.90 0.04 1.16
C GLU A 70 -5.65 0.34 0.33
N GLY A 71 -4.57 0.79 0.97
CA GLY A 71 -3.29 1.03 0.31
C GLY A 71 -2.75 -0.24 -0.38
N PHE A 72 -2.84 -1.40 0.27
CA PHE A 72 -2.45 -2.67 -0.35
C PHE A 72 -3.34 -3.04 -1.53
N ARG A 73 -4.66 -2.76 -1.48
CA ARG A 73 -5.55 -2.96 -2.64
C ARG A 73 -5.21 -2.03 -3.80
N GLU A 74 -4.90 -0.76 -3.52
CA GLU A 74 -4.45 0.21 -4.53
C GLU A 74 -3.13 -0.25 -5.18
N LEU A 75 -2.18 -0.72 -4.38
CA LEU A 75 -0.92 -1.26 -4.87
C LEU A 75 -1.14 -2.53 -5.72
N ALA A 76 -1.97 -3.46 -5.25
CA ALA A 76 -2.30 -4.67 -6.00
C ALA A 76 -2.92 -4.33 -7.35
N ALA A 77 -3.87 -3.38 -7.41
CA ALA A 77 -4.49 -2.96 -8.66
C ALA A 77 -3.48 -2.35 -9.64
N ALA A 78 -2.55 -1.52 -9.15
CA ALA A 78 -1.49 -0.94 -9.99
C ALA A 78 -0.54 -2.01 -10.54
N MET A 79 -0.18 -2.99 -9.72
CA MET A 79 0.68 -4.11 -10.12
C MET A 79 -0.04 -5.05 -11.10
N GLU A 80 -1.32 -5.37 -10.86
CA GLU A 80 -2.14 -6.23 -11.74
C GLU A 80 -2.23 -5.63 -13.15
N ALA A 81 -2.48 -4.32 -13.27
CA ALA A 81 -2.51 -3.62 -14.56
C ALA A 81 -1.18 -3.72 -15.32
N ALA A 82 -0.06 -3.85 -14.62
CA ALA A 82 1.27 -3.97 -15.22
C ALA A 82 1.66 -5.42 -15.60
N THR A 83 0.84 -6.43 -15.28
CA THR A 83 1.10 -7.83 -15.65
C THR A 83 0.92 -8.11 -17.14
N GLU A 84 0.20 -7.24 -17.85
CA GLU A 84 -0.06 -7.34 -19.30
C GLU A 84 1.11 -6.84 -20.15
N GLU A 85 2.16 -6.29 -19.55
CA GLU A 85 3.36 -5.86 -20.25
C GLU A 85 4.15 -7.05 -20.81
N SER A 86 4.98 -6.81 -21.82
CA SER A 86 5.84 -7.83 -22.45
C SER A 86 6.85 -8.46 -21.48
N ASN A 87 7.17 -7.77 -20.40
CA ASN A 87 7.97 -8.26 -19.27
C ASN A 87 7.21 -8.01 -17.95
N PRO A 88 6.34 -8.94 -17.52
CA PRO A 88 5.49 -8.73 -16.34
C PRO A 88 6.27 -8.47 -15.06
N LEU A 89 7.41 -9.14 -14.84
CA LEU A 89 8.22 -8.93 -13.64
C LEU A 89 8.78 -7.51 -13.58
N HIS A 90 9.21 -6.99 -14.70
CA HIS A 90 9.70 -5.61 -14.82
C HIS A 90 8.58 -4.59 -14.62
N GLY A 91 7.44 -4.76 -15.33
CA GLY A 91 6.28 -3.86 -15.23
C GLY A 91 5.74 -3.80 -13.81
N VAL A 92 5.52 -4.95 -13.18
CA VAL A 92 5.06 -5.07 -11.79
C VAL A 92 6.05 -4.43 -10.81
N GLY A 93 7.35 -4.62 -11.03
CA GLY A 93 8.39 -3.99 -10.22
C GLY A 93 8.38 -2.46 -10.33
N LEU A 94 8.24 -1.92 -11.54
CA LEU A 94 8.11 -0.47 -11.74
C LEU A 94 6.83 0.10 -11.12
N ALA A 95 5.69 -0.59 -11.28
CA ALA A 95 4.42 -0.18 -10.67
C ALA A 95 4.53 -0.08 -9.14
N TYR A 96 5.24 -1.03 -8.51
CA TYR A 96 5.52 -1.01 -7.08
C TYR A 96 6.33 0.23 -6.66
N VAL A 97 7.43 0.52 -7.37
CA VAL A 97 8.29 1.68 -7.10
C VAL A 97 7.55 2.99 -7.35
N ASP A 98 6.83 3.11 -8.47
CA ASP A 98 6.04 4.29 -8.80
C ASP A 98 4.96 4.57 -7.74
N PHE A 99 4.29 3.52 -7.22
CA PHE A 99 3.34 3.66 -6.12
C PHE A 99 4.01 4.22 -4.85
N ALA A 100 5.17 3.70 -4.48
CA ALA A 100 5.92 4.18 -3.32
C ALA A 100 6.31 5.66 -3.45
N LEU A 101 6.79 6.07 -4.61
CA LEU A 101 7.19 7.45 -4.90
C LEU A 101 5.99 8.42 -4.87
N GLN A 102 4.85 8.01 -5.43
CA GLN A 102 3.65 8.83 -5.50
C GLN A 102 2.92 8.92 -4.16
N LYS A 103 2.98 7.88 -3.32
CA LYS A 103 2.18 7.74 -2.10
C LYS A 103 3.05 7.44 -0.87
N ARG A 104 4.13 8.22 -0.68
CA ARG A 104 5.16 7.98 0.35
C ARG A 104 4.62 7.78 1.76
N GLY A 105 3.70 8.64 2.19
CA GLY A 105 3.09 8.57 3.52
C GLY A 105 2.28 7.27 3.70
N LEU A 106 1.47 6.91 2.69
CA LEU A 106 0.72 5.67 2.68
C LEU A 106 1.64 4.45 2.65
N PHE A 107 2.65 4.46 1.81
CA PHE A 107 3.62 3.36 1.70
C PHE A 107 4.30 3.10 3.05
N ARG A 108 4.79 4.15 3.73
CA ARG A 108 5.38 4.02 5.08
C ARG A 108 4.38 3.47 6.10
N LEU A 109 3.11 3.90 6.04
CA LEU A 109 2.07 3.37 6.93
C LEU A 109 1.79 1.90 6.65
N MET A 110 1.68 1.49 5.38
CA MET A 110 1.40 0.11 4.97
C MET A 110 2.47 -0.87 5.45
N PHE A 111 3.74 -0.51 5.30
CA PHE A 111 4.90 -1.34 5.64
C PHE A 111 5.46 -1.04 7.04
N GLY A 112 4.78 -0.21 7.81
CA GLY A 112 5.10 0.11 9.20
C GLY A 112 4.67 -0.97 10.20
N PRO A 113 4.67 -0.65 11.51
CA PRO A 113 4.37 -1.59 12.60
C PRO A 113 3.01 -2.28 12.49
N ILE A 114 2.04 -1.66 11.78
CA ILE A 114 0.70 -2.25 11.62
C ILE A 114 0.73 -3.54 10.80
N LEU A 115 1.66 -3.66 9.84
CA LEU A 115 1.78 -4.87 9.01
C LEU A 115 2.23 -6.08 9.82
N VAL A 116 3.08 -5.90 10.83
CA VAL A 116 3.49 -6.98 11.74
C VAL A 116 2.30 -7.55 12.49
N GLN A 117 1.29 -6.72 12.76
CA GLN A 117 0.07 -7.10 13.47
C GLN A 117 -1.07 -7.54 12.53
N ARG A 118 -0.83 -7.70 11.21
CA ARG A 118 -1.88 -7.98 10.21
C ARG A 118 -2.79 -9.16 10.58
N GLY A 119 -2.28 -10.18 11.25
CA GLY A 119 -3.08 -11.32 11.69
C GLY A 119 -4.26 -10.96 12.63
N LYS A 120 -4.25 -9.77 13.25
CA LYS A 120 -5.38 -9.24 14.03
C LYS A 120 -6.43 -8.55 13.17
N TYR A 121 -6.13 -8.27 11.90
CA TYR A 121 -6.94 -7.47 10.98
C TYR A 121 -7.13 -8.20 9.66
N PRO A 122 -8.18 -9.03 9.52
CA PRO A 122 -8.37 -9.91 8.34
C PRO A 122 -8.34 -9.17 7.00
N GLU A 123 -8.94 -7.98 6.92
CA GLU A 123 -8.94 -7.17 5.70
C GLU A 123 -7.51 -6.74 5.29
N LEU A 124 -6.64 -6.43 6.26
CA LEU A 124 -5.24 -6.07 6.01
C LEU A 124 -4.42 -7.30 5.60
N ASP A 125 -4.62 -8.42 6.30
CA ASP A 125 -3.89 -9.65 6.02
C ASP A 125 -4.20 -10.17 4.61
N GLU A 126 -5.48 -10.16 4.20
CA GLU A 126 -5.91 -10.52 2.85
C GLU A 126 -5.30 -9.61 1.79
N ALA A 127 -5.41 -8.29 1.96
CA ALA A 127 -4.89 -7.33 1.00
C ALA A 127 -3.35 -7.42 0.86
N ALA A 128 -2.63 -7.60 1.96
CA ALA A 128 -1.18 -7.79 1.93
C ALA A 128 -0.79 -9.09 1.23
N ARG A 129 -1.48 -10.21 1.50
CA ARG A 129 -1.23 -11.49 0.80
C ARG A 129 -1.45 -11.38 -0.70
N THR A 130 -2.42 -10.60 -1.17
CA THR A 130 -2.65 -10.37 -2.60
C THR A 130 -1.41 -9.77 -3.26
N VAL A 131 -0.81 -8.74 -2.67
CA VAL A 131 0.42 -8.11 -3.19
C VAL A 131 1.59 -9.07 -3.20
N PHE A 132 1.83 -9.78 -2.08
CA PHE A 132 2.92 -10.76 -2.01
C PHE A 132 2.73 -11.93 -2.98
N GLY A 133 1.48 -12.42 -3.13
CA GLY A 133 1.13 -13.47 -4.09
C GLY A 133 1.35 -13.05 -5.55
N LEU A 134 1.09 -11.77 -5.87
CA LEU A 134 1.34 -11.24 -7.21
C LEU A 134 2.85 -11.24 -7.54
N LEU A 135 3.68 -10.71 -6.62
CA LEU A 135 5.14 -10.73 -6.77
C LEU A 135 5.67 -12.15 -6.93
N GLN A 136 5.16 -13.10 -6.13
CA GLN A 136 5.53 -14.49 -6.23
C GLN A 136 5.21 -15.07 -7.62
N ARG A 137 3.97 -14.84 -8.12
CA ARG A 137 3.55 -15.37 -9.43
C ARG A 137 4.45 -14.88 -10.57
N VAL A 138 4.69 -13.54 -10.63
CA VAL A 138 5.50 -12.99 -11.73
C VAL A 138 6.98 -13.35 -11.59
N ALA A 139 7.50 -13.50 -10.37
CA ALA A 139 8.89 -13.90 -10.14
C ALA A 139 9.14 -15.37 -10.54
N VAL A 140 8.20 -16.27 -10.24
CA VAL A 140 8.28 -17.68 -10.62
C VAL A 140 8.12 -17.86 -12.13
N SER A 141 7.19 -17.12 -12.75
CA SER A 141 6.99 -17.19 -14.21
C SER A 141 8.20 -16.69 -15.01
N ALA A 142 9.03 -15.81 -14.42
CA ALA A 142 10.24 -15.30 -15.04
C ALA A 142 11.46 -16.24 -14.86
N ASP A 143 11.36 -17.21 -13.97
CA ASP A 143 12.43 -18.17 -13.63
C ASP A 143 11.99 -19.57 -14.13
N GLU A 144 12.63 -20.12 -15.14
CA GLU A 144 12.21 -21.33 -15.88
C GLU A 144 12.28 -22.65 -15.07
N GLY A 145 12.24 -22.62 -13.73
CA GLY A 145 12.29 -23.81 -12.88
C GLY A 145 11.24 -23.83 -11.78
N PRO A 146 10.65 -25.04 -11.50
CA PRO A 146 9.78 -25.20 -10.35
C PRO A 146 10.59 -25.03 -9.06
N ARG A 147 10.37 -23.94 -8.33
CA ARG A 147 10.89 -23.77 -6.97
C ARG A 147 9.74 -23.97 -6.00
N GLU A 148 9.86 -24.99 -5.15
CA GLU A 148 8.89 -25.27 -4.08
C GLU A 148 8.94 -24.23 -2.96
N ASP A 149 9.92 -23.32 -2.98
CA ASP A 149 10.11 -22.29 -1.97
C ASP A 149 9.67 -20.88 -2.45
N ASN A 150 9.34 -20.02 -1.50
CA ASN A 150 8.97 -18.63 -1.76
C ASN A 150 10.16 -17.70 -2.04
N SER A 151 11.35 -18.24 -2.33
CA SER A 151 12.61 -17.47 -2.42
C SER A 151 12.60 -16.47 -3.57
N ALA A 152 12.03 -16.83 -4.74
CA ALA A 152 11.94 -15.94 -5.89
C ALA A 152 11.06 -14.71 -5.62
N GLY A 153 9.89 -14.92 -5.03
CA GLY A 153 9.01 -13.83 -4.62
C GLY A 153 9.61 -12.96 -3.52
N MET A 154 10.29 -13.57 -2.55
CA MET A 154 10.98 -12.85 -1.50
C MET A 154 12.13 -12.00 -2.05
N ALA A 155 12.89 -12.52 -2.99
CA ALA A 155 13.97 -11.77 -3.66
C ALA A 155 13.42 -10.61 -4.49
N ALA A 156 12.33 -10.84 -5.25
CA ALA A 156 11.65 -9.79 -5.99
C ALA A 156 11.13 -8.70 -5.07
N TRP A 157 10.46 -9.10 -3.98
CA TRP A 157 9.97 -8.13 -2.99
C TRP A 157 11.11 -7.37 -2.31
N GLY A 158 12.16 -8.05 -1.86
CA GLY A 158 13.33 -7.43 -1.24
C GLY A 158 13.97 -6.37 -2.15
N LEU A 159 14.07 -6.65 -3.46
CA LEU A 159 14.61 -5.70 -4.42
C LEU A 159 13.70 -4.46 -4.57
N VAL A 160 12.43 -4.63 -4.92
CA VAL A 160 11.53 -3.49 -5.18
C VAL A 160 11.23 -2.70 -3.91
N HIS A 161 11.11 -3.35 -2.76
CA HIS A 161 10.90 -2.70 -1.48
C HIS A 161 12.15 -1.95 -1.01
N GLY A 162 13.33 -2.55 -1.15
CA GLY A 162 14.60 -1.90 -0.84
C GLY A 162 14.84 -0.66 -1.69
N LEU A 163 14.65 -0.74 -3.00
CA LEU A 163 14.72 0.42 -3.90
C LEU A 163 13.72 1.50 -3.50
N SER A 164 12.46 1.12 -3.27
CA SER A 164 11.41 2.06 -2.85
C SER A 164 11.79 2.78 -1.56
N SER A 165 12.30 2.05 -0.55
CA SER A 165 12.73 2.63 0.73
C SER A 165 13.86 3.62 0.54
N LEU A 166 14.91 3.27 -0.23
CA LEU A 166 16.03 4.17 -0.52
C LEU A 166 15.57 5.47 -1.19
N PHE A 167 14.59 5.37 -2.09
CA PHE A 167 14.08 6.53 -2.82
C PHE A 167 13.18 7.41 -1.95
N ILE A 168 12.23 6.84 -1.21
CA ILE A 168 11.31 7.63 -0.38
C ILE A 168 11.99 8.24 0.85
N ASP A 169 13.13 7.67 1.30
CA ASP A 169 13.96 8.22 2.38
C ASP A 169 14.97 9.26 1.90
N GLY A 170 14.99 9.53 0.59
CA GLY A 170 15.82 10.58 -0.01
C GLY A 170 17.32 10.23 -0.09
N LEU A 171 17.67 8.96 0.06
CA LEU A 171 19.06 8.49 -0.08
C LEU A 171 19.53 8.49 -1.54
N VAL A 172 18.59 8.50 -2.47
CA VAL A 172 18.83 8.71 -3.91
C VAL A 172 17.94 9.87 -4.36
N PRO A 173 18.51 10.87 -5.11
CA PRO A 173 17.71 11.97 -5.63
C PRO A 173 16.53 11.49 -6.48
N GLU A 174 15.36 12.06 -6.26
CA GLU A 174 14.10 11.66 -6.90
C GLU A 174 14.19 11.71 -8.44
N THR A 175 14.94 12.68 -8.97
CA THR A 175 15.17 12.83 -10.42
C THR A 175 15.78 11.61 -11.08
N TYR A 176 16.51 10.78 -10.31
CA TYR A 176 17.15 9.55 -10.81
C TYR A 176 16.40 8.28 -10.41
N ALA A 177 15.53 8.34 -9.40
CA ALA A 177 14.96 7.16 -8.77
C ALA A 177 14.25 6.24 -9.78
N ARG A 178 13.35 6.78 -10.60
CA ARG A 178 12.59 5.99 -11.57
C ARG A 178 13.46 5.42 -12.69
N GLY A 179 14.39 6.22 -13.21
CA GLY A 179 15.34 5.76 -14.23
C GLY A 179 16.26 4.66 -13.72
N MET A 180 16.75 4.80 -12.49
CA MET A 180 17.58 3.79 -11.83
C MET A 180 16.81 2.50 -11.55
N ALA A 181 15.56 2.60 -11.05
CA ALA A 181 14.70 1.44 -10.86
C ALA A 181 14.47 0.70 -12.19
N ASN A 182 14.17 1.43 -13.27
CA ASN A 182 14.01 0.85 -14.60
C ASN A 182 15.25 0.07 -15.05
N GLN A 183 16.44 0.63 -14.90
CA GLN A 183 17.68 -0.04 -15.27
C GLN A 183 17.96 -1.29 -14.44
N ILE A 184 17.80 -1.22 -13.11
CA ILE A 184 18.07 -2.34 -12.19
C ILE A 184 17.06 -3.48 -12.43
N LEU A 185 15.78 -3.17 -12.65
CA LEU A 185 14.74 -4.18 -12.84
C LEU A 185 14.83 -4.87 -14.21
N VAL A 186 15.38 -4.18 -15.24
CA VAL A 186 15.67 -4.80 -16.55
C VAL A 186 16.88 -5.73 -16.49
N GLN A 187 17.92 -5.36 -15.72
CA GLN A 187 19.21 -6.06 -15.69
C GLN A 187 19.25 -7.28 -14.80
N ARG A 188 18.12 -7.84 -14.34
CA ARG A 188 18.17 -9.07 -13.54
C ARG A 188 18.90 -10.16 -14.33
N PRO A 189 20.13 -10.57 -13.91
CA PRO A 189 20.89 -11.57 -14.66
C PRO A 189 20.10 -12.87 -14.67
N ARG A 190 19.91 -13.46 -15.87
CA ARG A 190 19.51 -14.86 -15.98
C ARG A 190 20.59 -15.68 -15.27
N PRO A 191 20.23 -16.62 -14.39
CA PRO A 191 21.20 -17.57 -13.90
C PRO A 191 21.81 -18.29 -15.11
N GLU A 192 23.11 -18.17 -15.29
CA GLU A 192 23.81 -18.94 -16.30
C GLU A 192 23.58 -20.42 -15.98
N HIS A 193 22.89 -21.12 -16.87
CA HIS A 193 22.85 -22.57 -16.83
C HIS A 193 24.29 -23.04 -17.08
N ASN A 194 25.00 -23.42 -16.01
CA ASN A 194 26.16 -24.24 -16.15
C ASN A 194 25.70 -25.57 -16.75
N ALA A 195 25.75 -25.65 -18.08
CA ALA A 195 25.75 -26.91 -18.80
C ALA A 195 27.06 -27.64 -18.43
N THR A 196 26.99 -28.41 -17.34
CA THR A 196 28.02 -29.39 -17.03
C THR A 196 27.82 -30.55 -18.00
N SER A 197 28.74 -30.63 -18.93
CA SER A 197 28.94 -31.78 -19.83
C SER A 197 29.32 -33.03 -19.04
#